data_e73c4aa0281afbc153f83b356fd7b303
#
_entry.id   e73c4aa0281afbc153f83b356fd7b303
#
_cell.length_a   1.000
_cell.length_b   1.000
_cell.length_c   1.000
_cell.angle_alpha   90.00
_cell.angle_beta   90.00
_cell.angle_gamma   90.00
#
_symmetry.space_group_name_H-M   'P 1'
#
loop_
_entity.id
_entity.type
_entity.pdbx_description
1 polymer ?
#
loop_
_entity_poly.entity_id
_entity_poly.type
_entity_poly.pdbx_seq_one_letter_code
_entity_poly.pdbx_strand_id
1 'polypeptide(L)'
;MSLADILHIEIVEDTPDRYVMHTPVTADMLQPHGVIHGGISAYLAEHAASECITAHTDPSVSHALGLELTTTHLLPVYEGDTVETVATPVRDGGRVRVWKVEQFRMSDGQMFNTSQMTMYMKKVK
;
A
#
# COMPACT_ATOMS: atom_id res chain seq x y z
N MET A 1 -15.53 11.83 0.43
CA MET A 1 -14.52 11.34 -0.53
C MET A 1 -13.20 11.10 0.20
N SER A 2 -12.69 9.89 0.13
CA SER A 2 -11.42 9.53 0.77
C SER A 2 -10.23 9.84 -0.15
N LEU A 3 -9.02 9.78 0.40
CA LEU A 3 -7.81 9.92 -0.41
C LEU A 3 -7.71 8.79 -1.45
N ALA A 4 -8.14 7.59 -1.09
CA ALA A 4 -8.17 6.47 -2.03
C ALA A 4 -9.08 6.76 -3.23
N ASP A 5 -10.23 7.41 -2.99
CA ASP A 5 -11.13 7.83 -4.07
C ASP A 5 -10.49 8.90 -4.95
N ILE A 6 -9.82 9.87 -4.33
CA ILE A 6 -9.15 10.95 -5.06
C ILE A 6 -8.04 10.40 -5.95
N LEU A 7 -7.32 9.39 -5.48
CA LEU A 7 -6.24 8.76 -6.24
C LEU A 7 -6.73 7.71 -7.23
N HIS A 8 -8.03 7.43 -7.27
CA HIS A 8 -8.63 6.42 -8.15
C HIS A 8 -8.05 5.03 -7.96
N ILE A 9 -7.82 4.64 -6.70
CA ILE A 9 -7.31 3.31 -6.39
C ILE A 9 -8.36 2.25 -6.74
N GLU A 10 -7.96 1.26 -7.51
CA GLU A 10 -8.80 0.12 -7.89
C GLU A 10 -8.29 -1.12 -7.16
N ILE A 11 -9.17 -1.82 -6.44
CA ILE A 11 -8.84 -3.08 -5.78
C ILE A 11 -8.98 -4.19 -6.81
N VAL A 12 -7.88 -4.92 -7.06
CA VAL A 12 -7.82 -5.98 -8.07
C VAL A 12 -7.93 -7.36 -7.43
N GLU A 13 -7.32 -7.54 -6.26
CA GLU A 13 -7.38 -8.79 -5.52
C GLU A 13 -7.45 -8.48 -4.03
N ASP A 14 -8.32 -9.18 -3.30
CA ASP A 14 -8.53 -8.95 -1.87
C ASP A 14 -8.81 -10.29 -1.18
N THR A 15 -7.76 -10.92 -0.71
CA THR A 15 -7.81 -12.15 0.08
C THR A 15 -7.14 -11.91 1.44
N PRO A 16 -7.33 -12.78 2.44
CA PRO A 16 -6.71 -12.54 3.76
C PRO A 16 -5.18 -12.41 3.76
N ASP A 17 -4.51 -12.96 2.75
CA ASP A 17 -3.05 -12.98 2.69
C ASP A 17 -2.48 -12.36 1.42
N ARG A 18 -3.30 -11.67 0.62
CA ARG A 18 -2.84 -11.00 -0.59
C ARG A 18 -3.80 -9.89 -0.98
N TYR A 19 -3.28 -8.69 -1.14
CA TYR A 19 -4.04 -7.51 -1.55
C TYR A 19 -3.32 -6.84 -2.70
N VAL A 20 -4.01 -6.69 -3.82
CA VAL A 20 -3.46 -6.06 -5.02
C VAL A 20 -4.34 -4.90 -5.41
N MET A 21 -3.73 -3.74 -5.63
CA MET A 21 -4.45 -2.57 -6.12
C MET A 21 -3.69 -1.91 -7.26
N HIS A 22 -4.43 -1.27 -8.14
CA HIS A 22 -3.89 -0.49 -9.25
C HIS A 22 -4.22 0.99 -9.04
N THR A 23 -3.26 1.85 -9.35
CA THR A 23 -3.42 3.29 -9.19
C THR A 23 -2.85 4.00 -10.43
N PRO A 24 -3.66 4.79 -11.14
CA PRO A 24 -3.15 5.57 -12.26
C PRO A 24 -2.27 6.71 -11.72
N VAL A 25 -1.14 6.96 -12.38
CA VAL A 25 -0.24 8.04 -11.99
C VAL A 25 -0.67 9.32 -12.70
N THR A 26 -1.17 10.28 -11.93
CA THR A 26 -1.65 11.55 -12.42
C THR A 26 -0.67 12.68 -12.08
N ALA A 27 -0.85 13.84 -12.73
CA ALA A 27 0.01 15.01 -12.50
C ALA A 27 0.04 15.43 -11.02
N ASP A 28 -1.07 15.25 -10.28
CA ASP A 28 -1.17 15.65 -8.88
C ASP A 28 -0.30 14.81 -7.94
N MET A 29 0.20 13.68 -8.42
CA MET A 29 1.01 12.75 -7.64
C MET A 29 2.51 12.95 -7.83
N LEU A 30 2.90 13.90 -8.67
CA LEU A 30 4.31 14.09 -9.04
C LEU A 30 5.01 15.09 -8.13
N GLN A 31 6.30 14.84 -7.88
CA GLN A 31 7.17 15.81 -7.25
C GLN A 31 7.73 16.76 -8.33
N PRO A 32 8.46 17.87 -7.97
CA PRO A 32 8.87 18.88 -8.94
C PRO A 32 9.73 18.40 -10.12
N HIS A 33 10.39 17.25 -10.00
CA HIS A 33 11.20 16.70 -11.09
C HIS A 33 10.41 15.82 -12.06
N GLY A 34 9.08 15.74 -11.91
CA GLY A 34 8.21 15.05 -12.86
C GLY A 34 8.04 13.55 -12.66
N VAL A 35 8.47 13.02 -11.52
CA VAL A 35 8.28 11.61 -11.17
C VAL A 35 7.37 11.50 -9.95
N ILE A 36 6.77 10.32 -9.73
CA ILE A 36 5.88 10.08 -8.60
C ILE A 36 6.56 10.50 -7.30
N HIS A 37 5.82 11.23 -6.46
CA HIS A 37 6.30 11.64 -5.16
C HIS A 37 6.47 10.42 -4.27
N GLY A 38 7.64 10.32 -3.59
CA GLY A 38 7.91 9.20 -2.69
C GLY A 38 6.87 9.04 -1.58
N GLY A 39 6.29 10.16 -1.12
CA GLY A 39 5.21 10.14 -0.14
C GLY A 39 3.95 9.45 -0.66
N ILE A 40 3.66 9.54 -1.95
CA ILE A 40 2.54 8.83 -2.56
C ILE A 40 2.82 7.32 -2.58
N SER A 41 4.03 6.92 -2.98
CA SER A 41 4.41 5.50 -2.95
C SER A 41 4.35 4.93 -1.53
N ALA A 42 4.80 5.69 -0.54
CA ALA A 42 4.72 5.30 0.86
C ALA A 42 3.26 5.16 1.33
N TYR A 43 2.41 6.12 0.96
CA TYR A 43 0.98 6.05 1.26
C TYR A 43 0.35 4.78 0.67
N LEU A 44 0.61 4.49 -0.61
CA LEU A 44 0.06 3.31 -1.28
C LEU A 44 0.49 2.03 -0.58
N ALA A 45 1.75 1.94 -0.15
CA ALA A 45 2.26 0.78 0.57
C ALA A 45 1.54 0.59 1.91
N GLU A 46 1.45 1.64 2.70
CA GLU A 46 0.77 1.58 3.99
C GLU A 46 -0.71 1.28 3.83
N HIS A 47 -1.37 1.93 2.87
CA HIS A 47 -2.79 1.77 2.60
C HIS A 47 -3.11 0.31 2.24
N ALA A 48 -2.33 -0.30 1.34
CA ALA A 48 -2.58 -1.67 0.89
C ALA A 48 -2.53 -2.67 2.04
N ALA A 49 -1.48 -2.61 2.86
CA ALA A 49 -1.34 -3.52 4.00
C ALA A 49 -2.42 -3.30 5.05
N SER A 50 -2.72 -2.04 5.39
CA SER A 50 -3.75 -1.69 6.36
C SER A 50 -5.14 -2.11 5.90
N GLU A 51 -5.47 -1.87 4.64
CA GLU A 51 -6.79 -2.21 4.09
C GLU A 51 -7.00 -3.71 4.04
N CYS A 52 -5.97 -4.47 3.70
CA CYS A 52 -6.06 -5.93 3.67
C CYS A 52 -6.40 -6.48 5.06
N ILE A 53 -5.70 -6.02 6.09
CA ILE A 53 -5.96 -6.45 7.46
C ILE A 53 -7.35 -5.99 7.90
N THR A 54 -7.71 -4.74 7.62
CA THR A 54 -9.01 -4.18 8.01
C THR A 54 -10.16 -4.94 7.38
N ALA A 55 -10.04 -5.28 6.10
CA ALA A 55 -11.08 -6.00 5.36
C ALA A 55 -11.31 -7.42 5.89
N HIS A 56 -10.31 -8.01 6.53
CA HIS A 56 -10.34 -9.41 7.00
C HIS A 56 -10.27 -9.53 8.52
N THR A 57 -10.58 -8.45 9.23
CA THR A 57 -10.60 -8.40 10.69
C THR A 57 -11.98 -7.93 11.16
N ASP A 58 -12.51 -8.56 12.20
CA ASP A 58 -13.77 -8.11 12.80
C ASP A 58 -13.54 -6.77 13.51
N PRO A 59 -14.16 -5.66 13.05
CA PRO A 59 -13.94 -4.34 13.64
C PRO A 59 -14.48 -4.22 15.06
N SER A 60 -15.35 -5.13 15.50
CA SER A 60 -15.81 -5.15 16.88
C SER A 60 -14.78 -5.76 17.84
N VAL A 61 -13.77 -6.45 17.31
CA VAL A 61 -12.75 -7.14 18.09
C VAL A 61 -11.45 -6.34 18.14
N SER A 62 -10.97 -5.86 17.01
CA SER A 62 -9.69 -5.16 16.95
C SER A 62 -9.58 -4.23 15.74
N HIS A 63 -8.62 -3.31 15.81
CA HIS A 63 -8.25 -2.40 14.73
C HIS A 63 -6.76 -2.50 14.45
N ALA A 64 -6.40 -2.43 13.16
CA ALA A 64 -5.01 -2.32 12.75
C ALA A 64 -4.54 -0.88 12.88
N LEU A 65 -3.41 -0.67 13.55
CA LEU A 65 -2.75 0.63 13.65
C LEU A 65 -1.34 0.51 13.09
N GLY A 66 -0.95 1.41 12.18
CA GLY A 66 0.40 1.45 11.66
C GLY A 66 1.39 1.89 12.72
N LEU A 67 2.46 1.13 12.89
CA LEU A 67 3.54 1.46 13.81
C LEU A 67 4.77 1.98 13.09
N GLU A 68 5.14 1.34 11.98
CA GLU A 68 6.36 1.66 11.27
C GLU A 68 6.22 1.29 9.80
N LEU A 69 6.69 2.17 8.94
CA LEU A 69 6.80 1.90 7.51
C LEU A 69 8.25 2.16 7.09
N THR A 70 8.89 1.14 6.55
CA THR A 70 10.18 1.27 5.87
C THR A 70 9.93 1.16 4.39
N THR A 71 10.36 2.15 3.62
CA THR A 71 10.10 2.19 2.18
C THR A 71 11.38 2.55 1.43
N THR A 72 11.63 1.87 0.31
CA THR A 72 12.79 2.11 -0.55
C THR A 72 12.29 2.37 -1.97
N HIS A 73 12.66 3.53 -2.52
CA HIS A 73 12.32 3.92 -3.88
C HIS A 73 13.44 3.48 -4.81
N LEU A 74 13.13 2.66 -5.80
CA LEU A 74 14.12 2.00 -6.65
C LEU A 74 14.21 2.60 -8.05
N LEU A 75 13.08 3.02 -8.63
CA LEU A 75 12.99 3.52 -10.00
C LEU A 75 12.01 4.69 -10.06
N PRO A 76 12.18 5.61 -11.03
CA PRO A 76 11.19 6.67 -11.24
C PRO A 76 9.92 6.12 -11.87
N VAL A 77 8.79 6.77 -11.57
CA VAL A 77 7.50 6.49 -12.23
C VAL A 77 6.96 7.80 -12.77
N TYR A 78 6.49 7.79 -14.00
CA TYR A 78 6.04 9.00 -14.71
C TYR A 78 4.53 9.05 -14.84
N GLU A 79 4.02 10.25 -15.07
CA GLU A 79 2.60 10.47 -15.37
C GLU A 79 2.17 9.58 -16.54
N GLY A 80 0.97 9.02 -16.44
CA GLY A 80 0.40 8.15 -17.48
C GLY A 80 0.67 6.68 -17.27
N ASP A 81 1.61 6.32 -16.40
CA ASP A 81 1.79 4.93 -15.99
C ASP A 81 0.69 4.53 -15.01
N THR A 82 0.53 3.24 -14.78
CA THR A 82 -0.27 2.69 -13.70
C THR A 82 0.65 1.90 -12.81
N VAL A 83 0.52 2.06 -11.50
CA VAL A 83 1.31 1.30 -10.54
C VAL A 83 0.48 0.19 -9.93
N GLU A 84 1.10 -0.97 -9.79
CA GLU A 84 0.53 -2.11 -9.11
C GLU A 84 1.16 -2.22 -7.73
N THR A 85 0.33 -2.25 -6.70
CA THR A 85 0.76 -2.37 -5.31
C THR A 85 0.30 -3.73 -4.79
N VAL A 86 1.25 -4.54 -4.30
CA VAL A 86 1.00 -5.91 -3.86
C VAL A 86 1.43 -6.05 -2.40
N ALA A 87 0.48 -6.29 -1.51
CA ALA A 87 0.73 -6.50 -0.08
C ALA A 87 0.55 -7.97 0.28
N THR A 88 1.55 -8.54 0.95
CA THR A 88 1.54 -9.92 1.42
C THR A 88 2.12 -10.00 2.83
N PRO A 89 1.65 -10.94 3.69
CA PRO A 89 2.16 -11.04 5.05
C PRO A 89 3.56 -11.62 5.10
N VAL A 90 4.38 -11.08 5.99
CA VAL A 90 5.64 -11.68 6.44
C VAL A 90 5.36 -12.46 7.72
N ARG A 91 4.62 -11.84 8.65
CA ARG A 91 4.13 -12.48 9.85
C ARG A 91 2.74 -11.90 10.17
N ASP A 92 1.72 -12.73 10.14
CA ASP A 92 0.34 -12.30 10.25
C ASP A 92 -0.38 -12.94 11.43
N GLY A 93 0.28 -13.01 12.57
CA GLY A 93 -0.29 -13.55 13.80
C GLY A 93 0.01 -12.67 15.00
N GLY A 94 -0.87 -12.71 15.99
CA GLY A 94 -0.70 -11.97 17.24
C GLY A 94 -1.00 -10.49 17.10
N ARG A 95 -0.43 -9.70 18.01
CA ARG A 95 -0.70 -8.27 18.12
C ARG A 95 0.16 -7.44 17.18
N VAL A 96 1.38 -7.88 16.91
CA VAL A 96 2.30 -7.18 16.01
C VAL A 96 2.39 -7.98 14.73
N ARG A 97 2.04 -7.36 13.62
CA ARG A 97 2.02 -7.98 12.31
C ARG A 97 2.95 -7.25 11.38
N VAL A 98 3.65 -8.01 10.53
CA VAL A 98 4.60 -7.46 9.57
C VAL A 98 4.17 -7.88 8.18
N TRP A 99 4.02 -6.90 7.31
CA TRP A 99 3.61 -7.10 5.93
C TRP A 99 4.66 -6.55 4.98
N LYS A 100 4.83 -7.21 3.86
CA LYS A 100 5.67 -6.77 2.77
C LYS A 100 4.78 -6.15 1.70
N VAL A 101 5.21 -5.01 1.14
CA VAL A 101 4.51 -4.38 0.04
C VAL A 101 5.51 -4.10 -1.08
N GLU A 102 5.21 -4.63 -2.26
CA GLU A 102 6.02 -4.43 -3.46
C GLU A 102 5.20 -3.68 -4.49
N GLN A 103 5.82 -2.72 -5.16
CA GLN A 103 5.12 -1.90 -6.15
C GLN A 103 5.84 -1.95 -7.48
N PHE A 104 5.07 -2.07 -8.54
CA PHE A 104 5.57 -2.29 -9.90
C PHE A 104 5.00 -1.27 -10.88
N ARG A 105 5.83 -0.85 -11.84
CA ARG A 105 5.36 -0.06 -12.98
C ARG A 105 4.68 -1.03 -13.95
N MET A 106 3.44 -0.77 -14.30
CA MET A 106 2.73 -1.66 -15.24
C MET A 106 3.22 -1.49 -16.67
N SER A 107 3.85 -0.34 -16.99
CA SER A 107 4.40 -0.11 -18.34
C SER A 107 5.50 -1.11 -18.71
N ASP A 108 6.29 -1.59 -17.74
CA ASP A 108 7.38 -2.53 -18.01
C ASP A 108 7.48 -3.66 -16.99
N GLY A 109 6.62 -3.68 -15.96
CA GLY A 109 6.59 -4.71 -14.93
C GLY A 109 7.75 -4.65 -13.93
N GLN A 110 8.56 -3.59 -13.94
CA GLN A 110 9.69 -3.50 -13.02
C GLN A 110 9.28 -2.96 -11.66
N MET A 111 9.89 -3.50 -10.61
CA MET A 111 9.67 -3.02 -9.25
C MET A 111 10.27 -1.64 -9.07
N PHE A 112 9.45 -0.67 -8.62
CA PHE A 112 9.92 0.68 -8.38
C PHE A 112 9.97 1.04 -6.89
N ASN A 113 9.35 0.23 -6.05
CA ASN A 113 9.32 0.46 -4.60
C ASN A 113 9.18 -0.86 -3.87
N THR A 114 9.87 -1.01 -2.76
CA THR A 114 9.68 -2.12 -1.83
C THR A 114 9.58 -1.56 -0.43
N SER A 115 8.62 -2.08 0.34
CA SER A 115 8.30 -1.55 1.66
C SER A 115 7.99 -2.68 2.62
N GLN A 116 8.19 -2.39 3.91
CA GLN A 116 7.75 -3.27 4.99
C GLN A 116 6.94 -2.44 5.97
N MET A 117 5.75 -2.95 6.28
CA MET A 117 4.82 -2.29 7.19
C MET A 117 4.66 -3.12 8.45
N THR A 118 4.87 -2.49 9.60
CA THR A 118 4.61 -3.12 10.90
C THR A 118 3.33 -2.51 11.47
N MET A 119 2.42 -3.36 11.91
CA MET A 119 1.11 -2.95 12.45
C MET A 119 0.87 -3.59 13.79
N TYR A 120 0.11 -2.87 14.61
CA TYR A 120 -0.35 -3.32 15.92
C TYR A 120 -1.86 -3.54 15.87
N MET A 121 -2.30 -4.70 16.34
CA MET A 121 -3.72 -5.02 16.43
C MET A 121 -4.22 -4.58 17.79
N LYS A 122 -4.85 -3.42 17.84
CA LYS A 122 -5.39 -2.86 19.08
C LYS A 122 -6.78 -3.45 19.34
N LYS A 123 -6.96 -4.06 20.52
CA LYS A 123 -8.25 -4.60 20.90
C LYS A 123 -9.26 -3.49 21.16
N VAL A 124 -10.48 -3.72 20.72
CA VAL A 124 -11.63 -2.87 21.05
C VAL A 124 -12.10 -3.25 22.45
N LYS A 125 -12.37 -2.24 23.27
CA LYS A 125 -12.89 -2.44 24.64
C LYS A 125 -14.39 -2.66 24.63
#